data_b07d125267ffa224f81684ef2f0727ca
#
_entry.id   b07d125267ffa224f81684ef2f0727ca
#
_cell.length_a   1.000
_cell.length_b   1.000
_cell.length_c   1.000
_cell.angle_alpha   90.00
_cell.angle_beta   90.00
_cell.angle_gamma   90.00
#
_symmetry.space_group_name_H-M   'P 1'
#
loop_
_entity.id
_entity.type
_entity.pdbx_description
1 polymer ?
#
loop_
_entity_poly.entity_id
_entity_poly.type
_entity_poly.pdbx_seq_one_letter_code
_entity_poly.pdbx_strand_id
1 'polypeptide(L)'
;MYTYYNAHPKGLLVGDCVKRAISKAANMDYMEVQRELNRHKKVTGCANYYDHNHGTHYVEHVLHGVKMSFPAVKGKPRMNGERFCKAYPKGHYILSMAGHLSCCIDGVIYDTWDCSDKCVYTAYKVEPETKYFKILKDRDTYCAHVTNDKETYISAYMDKKRMEAYAQCLKDLGFKEREELLT
;
A
#
# COMPACT_ATOMS: atom_id res chain seq x y z
N MET A 1 2.85 17.91 2.38
CA MET A 1 3.66 17.67 1.14
C MET A 1 2.90 16.72 0.24
N TYR A 2 3.01 16.87 -1.10
CA TYR A 2 2.34 16.01 -2.10
C TYR A 2 3.36 15.47 -3.10
N THR A 3 3.14 14.23 -3.55
CA THR A 3 3.92 13.58 -4.61
C THR A 3 2.95 12.86 -5.55
N TYR A 4 3.09 13.11 -6.86
CA TYR A 4 2.32 12.40 -7.87
C TYR A 4 2.59 10.90 -7.81
N TYR A 5 1.54 10.11 -7.77
CA TYR A 5 1.62 8.66 -7.77
C TYR A 5 0.44 8.03 -8.51
N ASN A 6 0.74 7.17 -9.45
CA ASN A 6 -0.26 6.36 -10.15
C ASN A 6 0.18 4.89 -10.19
N ALA A 7 -0.50 4.04 -9.43
CA ALA A 7 -0.25 2.60 -9.36
C ALA A 7 -0.81 1.83 -10.56
N HIS A 8 -1.62 2.46 -11.42
CA HIS A 8 -2.26 1.75 -12.52
C HIS A 8 -1.21 1.21 -13.51
N PRO A 9 -1.20 -0.12 -13.84
CA PRO A 9 -0.12 -0.74 -14.63
C PRO A 9 0.10 -0.13 -16.00
N LYS A 10 -0.94 0.50 -16.59
CA LYS A 10 -0.88 1.19 -17.88
C LYS A 10 -0.82 2.71 -17.73
N GLY A 11 -0.60 3.24 -16.52
CA GLY A 11 -0.57 4.68 -16.25
C GLY A 11 -1.88 5.42 -16.50
N LEU A 12 -3.01 4.73 -16.64
CA LEU A 12 -4.30 5.35 -16.93
C LEU A 12 -4.82 6.14 -15.72
N LEU A 13 -5.47 7.27 -16.00
CA LEU A 13 -6.22 8.05 -15.01
C LEU A 13 -7.68 7.62 -15.07
N VAL A 14 -8.06 6.72 -14.18
CA VAL A 14 -9.42 6.17 -14.05
C VAL A 14 -9.90 6.33 -12.62
N GLY A 15 -11.20 6.11 -12.37
CA GLY A 15 -11.81 6.23 -11.03
C GLY A 15 -11.43 5.09 -10.08
N ASP A 16 -10.15 4.93 -9.78
CA ASP A 16 -9.57 3.81 -9.03
C ASP A 16 -8.83 4.23 -7.75
N CYS A 17 -9.21 5.38 -7.17
CA CYS A 17 -8.58 5.94 -5.97
C CYS A 17 -8.49 4.92 -4.81
N VAL A 18 -9.50 4.06 -4.63
CA VAL A 18 -9.51 2.99 -3.63
C VAL A 18 -8.31 2.05 -3.83
N LYS A 19 -8.11 1.56 -5.06
CA LYS A 19 -7.01 0.62 -5.36
C LYS A 19 -5.65 1.30 -5.20
N ARG A 20 -5.50 2.52 -5.71
CA ARG A 20 -4.24 3.28 -5.61
C ARG A 20 -3.84 3.55 -4.17
N ALA A 21 -4.80 4.02 -3.35
CA ALA A 21 -4.55 4.32 -1.95
C ALA A 21 -4.14 3.08 -1.16
N ILE A 22 -4.85 1.96 -1.34
CA ILE A 22 -4.53 0.69 -0.69
C ILE A 22 -3.18 0.15 -1.17
N SER A 23 -2.97 0.07 -2.49
CA SER A 23 -1.71 -0.41 -3.08
C SER A 23 -0.50 0.33 -2.51
N LYS A 24 -0.58 1.66 -2.43
CA LYS A 24 0.53 2.47 -1.92
C LYS A 24 0.72 2.34 -0.41
N ALA A 25 -0.36 2.47 0.37
CA ALA A 25 -0.28 2.48 1.81
C ALA A 25 0.13 1.11 2.38
N ALA A 26 -0.43 0.03 1.82
CA ALA A 26 -0.16 -1.34 2.26
C ALA A 26 1.04 -2.00 1.56
N ASN A 27 1.70 -1.31 0.63
CA ASN A 27 2.80 -1.86 -0.18
C ASN A 27 2.43 -3.13 -0.95
N MET A 28 1.20 -3.18 -1.48
CA MET A 28 0.67 -4.29 -2.25
C MET A 28 0.69 -3.99 -3.76
N ASP A 29 0.81 -5.03 -4.59
CA ASP A 29 0.64 -4.89 -6.04
C ASP A 29 -0.79 -4.43 -6.39
N TYR A 30 -0.92 -3.51 -7.37
CA TYR A 30 -2.20 -2.96 -7.78
C TYR A 30 -3.20 -4.03 -8.25
N MET A 31 -2.73 -5.04 -9.00
CA MET A 31 -3.59 -6.12 -9.49
C MET A 31 -3.95 -7.11 -8.38
N GLU A 32 -3.07 -7.27 -7.41
CA GLU A 32 -3.36 -8.02 -6.19
C GLU A 32 -4.46 -7.34 -5.39
N VAL A 33 -4.35 -6.04 -5.12
CA VAL A 33 -5.41 -5.25 -4.47
C VAL A 33 -6.75 -5.39 -5.21
N GLN A 34 -6.74 -5.34 -6.55
CA GLN A 34 -7.95 -5.56 -7.33
C GLN A 34 -8.55 -6.95 -7.12
N ARG A 35 -7.74 -8.00 -7.09
CA ARG A 35 -8.21 -9.38 -6.83
C ARG A 35 -8.80 -9.51 -5.43
N GLU A 36 -8.12 -8.95 -4.43
CA GLU A 36 -8.57 -8.99 -3.04
C GLU A 36 -9.89 -8.20 -2.84
N LEU A 37 -10.01 -7.01 -3.40
CA LEU A 37 -11.27 -6.24 -3.36
C LEU A 37 -12.43 -6.99 -4.06
N ASN A 38 -12.17 -7.67 -5.17
CA ASN A 38 -13.16 -8.51 -5.84
C ASN A 38 -13.57 -9.72 -4.98
N ARG A 39 -12.62 -10.34 -4.28
CA ARG A 39 -12.90 -11.43 -3.34
C ARG A 39 -13.75 -10.92 -2.18
N HIS A 40 -13.36 -9.80 -1.59
CA HIS A 40 -14.06 -9.17 -0.49
C HIS A 40 -15.49 -8.78 -0.87
N LYS A 41 -15.70 -8.24 -2.08
CA LYS A 41 -17.02 -7.97 -2.64
C LYS A 41 -17.94 -9.20 -2.64
N LYS A 42 -17.43 -10.36 -3.04
CA LYS A 42 -18.22 -11.60 -3.05
C LYS A 42 -18.65 -12.02 -1.65
N VAL A 43 -17.77 -11.84 -0.67
CA VAL A 43 -18.05 -12.19 0.74
C VAL A 43 -19.03 -11.22 1.37
N THR A 44 -18.91 -9.92 1.11
CA THR A 44 -19.73 -8.86 1.74
C THR A 44 -21.02 -8.56 0.99
N GLY A 45 -21.18 -9.07 -0.24
CA GLY A 45 -22.34 -8.76 -1.10
C GLY A 45 -22.36 -7.30 -1.60
N CYS A 46 -21.26 -6.56 -1.48
CA CYS A 46 -21.19 -5.18 -1.95
C CYS A 46 -21.38 -5.08 -3.47
N ALA A 47 -22.20 -4.13 -3.93
CA ALA A 47 -22.53 -4.00 -5.34
C ALA A 47 -21.34 -3.55 -6.21
N ASN A 48 -20.46 -2.73 -5.65
CA ASN A 48 -19.34 -2.14 -6.39
C ASN A 48 -18.05 -2.11 -5.57
N TYR A 49 -16.99 -2.77 -6.03
CA TYR A 49 -15.69 -2.80 -5.35
C TYR A 49 -14.91 -1.46 -5.46
N TYR A 50 -15.35 -0.54 -6.31
CA TYR A 50 -14.84 0.84 -6.34
C TYR A 50 -15.49 1.73 -5.29
N ASP A 51 -16.57 1.25 -4.66
CA ASP A 51 -17.27 2.02 -3.66
C ASP A 51 -16.33 2.37 -2.51
N HIS A 52 -16.35 3.63 -2.13
CA HIS A 52 -15.54 4.15 -1.05
C HIS A 52 -15.79 3.42 0.27
N ASN A 53 -17.05 3.10 0.59
CA ASN A 53 -17.40 2.39 1.82
C ASN A 53 -16.89 0.95 1.78
N HIS A 54 -16.94 0.30 0.61
CA HIS A 54 -16.38 -1.04 0.43
C HIS A 54 -14.85 -1.03 0.63
N GLY A 55 -14.16 -0.02 0.09
CA GLY A 55 -12.73 0.17 0.28
C GLY A 55 -12.35 0.36 1.74
N THR A 56 -13.09 1.21 2.47
CA THR A 56 -12.83 1.42 3.91
C THR A 56 -13.16 0.18 4.74
N HIS A 57 -14.21 -0.56 4.39
CA HIS A 57 -14.52 -1.83 5.04
C HIS A 57 -13.40 -2.87 4.84
N TYR A 58 -12.86 -2.98 3.62
CA TYR A 58 -11.70 -3.85 3.36
C TYR A 58 -10.49 -3.44 4.21
N VAL A 59 -10.20 -2.15 4.30
CA VAL A 59 -9.09 -1.62 5.11
C VAL A 59 -9.27 -1.95 6.59
N GLU A 60 -10.48 -1.80 7.14
CA GLU A 60 -10.76 -2.10 8.56
C GLU A 60 -10.68 -3.60 8.86
N HIS A 61 -11.29 -4.43 8.03
CA HIS A 61 -11.53 -5.85 8.37
C HIS A 61 -10.54 -6.84 7.75
N VAL A 62 -9.83 -6.46 6.69
CA VAL A 62 -8.85 -7.34 6.03
C VAL A 62 -7.43 -6.86 6.28
N LEU A 63 -7.18 -5.56 6.15
CA LEU A 63 -5.86 -4.98 6.45
C LEU A 63 -5.68 -4.61 7.92
N HIS A 64 -6.72 -4.81 8.74
CA HIS A 64 -6.72 -4.47 10.18
C HIS A 64 -6.29 -3.02 10.46
N GLY A 65 -6.67 -2.11 9.57
CA GLY A 65 -6.34 -0.69 9.66
C GLY A 65 -6.94 -0.04 10.90
N VAL A 66 -6.11 0.61 11.70
CA VAL A 66 -6.55 1.31 12.91
C VAL A 66 -7.22 2.62 12.54
N LYS A 67 -8.53 2.71 12.79
CA LYS A 67 -9.37 3.86 12.44
C LYS A 67 -9.15 5.05 13.37
N MET A 68 -9.03 6.21 12.76
CA MET A 68 -8.93 7.53 13.40
C MET A 68 -10.01 8.43 12.80
N SER A 69 -10.84 9.08 13.64
CA SER A 69 -11.96 9.93 13.18
C SER A 69 -11.69 11.40 13.48
N PHE A 70 -12.05 12.26 12.53
CA PHE A 70 -11.87 13.71 12.63
C PHE A 70 -13.21 14.44 12.45
N PRO A 71 -14.09 14.39 13.48
CA PRO A 71 -15.39 15.07 13.43
C PRO A 71 -15.21 16.58 13.38
N ALA A 72 -16.21 17.27 12.81
CA ALA A 72 -16.26 18.71 12.86
C ALA A 72 -16.45 19.20 14.29
N VAL A 73 -15.64 20.19 14.68
CA VAL A 73 -15.78 20.88 15.97
C VAL A 73 -16.12 22.33 15.69
N LYS A 74 -17.21 22.83 16.30
CA LYS A 74 -17.64 24.22 16.12
C LYS A 74 -16.51 25.20 16.49
N GLY A 75 -16.25 26.16 15.61
CA GLY A 75 -15.20 27.18 15.79
C GLY A 75 -13.77 26.68 15.54
N LYS A 76 -13.56 25.43 15.17
CA LYS A 76 -12.23 24.92 14.80
C LYS A 76 -12.17 24.57 13.33
N PRO A 77 -11.03 24.79 12.64
CA PRO A 77 -10.84 24.37 11.28
C PRO A 77 -10.85 22.83 11.20
N ARG A 78 -11.47 22.29 10.14
CA ARG A 78 -11.48 20.83 9.90
C ARG A 78 -10.09 20.29 9.65
N MET A 79 -9.88 19.02 10.00
CA MET A 79 -8.72 18.28 9.53
C MET A 79 -8.75 18.23 8.01
N ASN A 80 -7.63 18.58 7.36
CA ASN A 80 -7.40 18.39 5.93
C ASN A 80 -6.10 17.62 5.71
N GLY A 81 -5.80 17.24 4.48
CA GLY A 81 -4.61 16.46 4.15
C GLY A 81 -3.32 17.13 4.61
N GLU A 82 -3.18 18.45 4.43
CA GLU A 82 -1.96 19.18 4.87
C GLU A 82 -1.78 19.12 6.39
N ARG A 83 -2.84 19.37 7.16
CA ARG A 83 -2.79 19.30 8.63
C ARG A 83 -2.55 17.88 9.12
N PHE A 84 -3.15 16.89 8.42
CA PHE A 84 -2.93 15.49 8.72
C PHE A 84 -1.45 15.12 8.57
N CYS A 85 -0.82 15.47 7.44
CA CYS A 85 0.59 15.21 7.19
C CYS A 85 1.52 15.83 8.27
N LYS A 86 1.18 17.03 8.74
CA LYS A 86 1.93 17.69 9.82
C LYS A 86 1.74 17.02 11.18
N ALA A 87 0.51 16.58 11.48
CA ALA A 87 0.16 15.94 12.75
C ALA A 87 0.66 14.48 12.85
N TYR A 88 0.74 13.79 11.72
CA TYR A 88 1.14 12.38 11.61
C TYR A 88 2.32 12.22 10.63
N PRO A 89 3.52 12.70 11.00
CA PRO A 89 4.68 12.75 10.11
C PRO A 89 5.35 11.38 9.90
N LYS A 90 4.85 10.31 10.51
CA LYS A 90 5.39 8.95 10.41
C LYS A 90 4.27 7.93 10.30
N GLY A 91 4.50 6.89 9.48
CA GLY A 91 3.60 5.78 9.28
C GLY A 91 2.85 5.82 7.95
N HIS A 92 2.09 4.77 7.69
CA HIS A 92 1.31 4.58 6.48
C HIS A 92 -0.18 4.76 6.80
N TYR A 93 -0.85 5.60 6.04
CA TYR A 93 -2.25 5.93 6.28
C TYR A 93 -3.05 5.94 4.99
N ILE A 94 -4.28 5.45 5.05
CA ILE A 94 -5.30 5.65 4.02
C ILE A 94 -6.24 6.73 4.53
N LEU A 95 -6.37 7.82 3.77
CA LEU A 95 -7.18 8.98 4.11
C LEU A 95 -8.54 8.90 3.41
N SER A 96 -9.61 8.97 4.18
CA SER A 96 -10.98 9.01 3.70
C SER A 96 -11.46 10.45 3.63
N MET A 97 -11.76 10.89 2.41
CA MET A 97 -12.24 12.23 2.04
C MET A 97 -13.61 12.12 1.37
N ALA A 98 -14.24 13.23 0.99
CA ALA A 98 -15.53 13.22 0.30
C ALA A 98 -15.41 12.52 -1.08
N GLY A 99 -15.99 11.32 -1.20
CA GLY A 99 -15.96 10.52 -2.43
C GLY A 99 -14.56 10.11 -2.91
N HIS A 100 -13.54 10.14 -2.04
CA HIS A 100 -12.16 9.89 -2.41
C HIS A 100 -11.38 9.19 -1.30
N LEU A 101 -10.53 8.22 -1.67
CA LEU A 101 -9.47 7.67 -0.83
C LEU A 101 -8.12 8.10 -1.35
N SER A 102 -7.26 8.57 -0.46
CA SER A 102 -5.87 8.92 -0.76
C SER A 102 -4.91 8.21 0.21
N CYS A 103 -3.62 8.29 -0.06
CA CYS A 103 -2.59 7.68 0.75
C CYS A 103 -1.66 8.76 1.31
N CYS A 104 -1.33 8.65 2.61
CA CYS A 104 -0.27 9.44 3.24
C CYS A 104 0.77 8.51 3.84
N ILE A 105 2.02 8.66 3.44
CA ILE A 105 3.16 7.93 4.01
C ILE A 105 4.18 8.94 4.50
N ASP A 106 4.57 8.82 5.75
CA ASP A 106 5.58 9.66 6.38
C ASP A 106 5.37 11.17 6.14
N GLY A 107 4.11 11.62 6.27
CA GLY A 107 3.73 13.01 6.09
C GLY A 107 3.67 13.50 4.63
N VAL A 108 3.72 12.60 3.66
CA VAL A 108 3.59 12.90 2.23
C VAL A 108 2.33 12.25 1.66
N ILE A 109 1.49 13.01 0.96
CA ILE A 109 0.33 12.51 0.22
C ILE A 109 0.81 11.97 -1.12
N TYR A 110 0.38 10.75 -1.47
CA TYR A 110 0.63 10.10 -2.74
C TYR A 110 -0.68 9.89 -3.49
N ASP A 111 -0.88 10.62 -4.58
CA ASP A 111 -2.11 10.56 -5.38
C ASP A 111 -1.84 11.01 -6.82
N THR A 112 -2.85 10.91 -7.70
CA THR A 112 -2.78 11.42 -9.08
C THR A 112 -3.04 12.93 -9.16
N TRP A 113 -3.44 13.57 -8.07
CA TRP A 113 -3.66 15.02 -7.95
C TRP A 113 -3.47 15.47 -6.51
N ASP A 114 -3.14 16.75 -6.30
CA ASP A 114 -2.95 17.30 -4.96
C ASP A 114 -4.29 17.48 -4.24
N CYS A 115 -4.60 16.57 -3.33
CA CYS A 115 -5.79 16.60 -2.48
C CYS A 115 -5.51 17.10 -1.06
N SER A 116 -4.37 17.75 -0.81
CA SER A 116 -3.95 18.19 0.52
C SER A 116 -4.89 19.24 1.17
N ASP A 117 -5.63 19.99 0.37
CA ASP A 117 -6.66 20.94 0.82
C ASP A 117 -7.97 20.29 1.25
N LYS A 118 -8.22 19.03 0.85
CA LYS A 118 -9.48 18.32 1.11
C LYS A 118 -9.61 17.88 2.56
N CYS A 119 -10.86 17.94 3.06
CA CYS A 119 -11.17 17.48 4.41
C CYS A 119 -10.96 15.97 4.54
N VAL A 120 -10.22 15.56 5.58
CA VAL A 120 -10.07 14.17 6.02
C VAL A 120 -11.13 13.92 7.11
N TYR A 121 -12.03 12.99 6.86
CA TYR A 121 -13.07 12.59 7.81
C TYR A 121 -12.61 11.45 8.72
N THR A 122 -11.94 10.49 8.11
CA THR A 122 -11.29 9.36 8.80
C THR A 122 -9.94 9.09 8.16
N ALA A 123 -9.04 8.53 8.94
CA ALA A 123 -7.81 7.92 8.45
C ALA A 123 -7.68 6.51 9.03
N TYR A 124 -7.01 5.65 8.32
CA TYR A 124 -6.70 4.28 8.75
C TYR A 124 -5.19 4.12 8.75
N LYS A 125 -4.60 3.92 9.93
CA LYS A 125 -3.20 3.52 10.00
C LYS A 125 -3.12 2.06 9.60
N VAL A 126 -2.30 1.76 8.60
CA VAL A 126 -2.07 0.41 8.10
C VAL A 126 -0.59 0.04 8.26
N GLU A 127 -0.33 -1.25 8.46
CA GLU A 127 1.04 -1.76 8.39
C GLU A 127 1.30 -2.23 6.95
N PRO A 128 2.38 -1.74 6.31
CA PRO A 128 2.70 -2.15 4.94
C PRO A 128 3.12 -3.61 4.92
N GLU A 129 2.74 -4.32 3.86
CA GLU A 129 3.21 -5.69 3.61
C GLU A 129 4.74 -5.72 3.57
N THR A 130 5.31 -6.58 4.36
CA THR A 130 6.76 -6.71 4.49
C THR A 130 7.26 -7.75 3.51
N LYS A 131 8.13 -7.34 2.58
CA LYS A 131 8.69 -8.20 1.54
C LYS A 131 10.20 -8.23 1.70
N TYR A 132 10.76 -9.42 1.91
CA TYR A 132 12.19 -9.59 2.09
C TYR A 132 12.73 -10.69 1.18
N PHE A 133 14.01 -10.59 0.81
CA PHE A 133 14.73 -11.68 0.20
C PHE A 133 16.15 -11.79 0.77
N LYS A 134 16.71 -12.98 0.69
CA LYS A 134 18.11 -13.27 1.01
C LYS A 134 18.68 -14.09 -0.12
N ILE A 135 19.87 -13.71 -0.57
CA ILE A 135 20.61 -14.49 -1.55
C ILE A 135 21.48 -15.51 -0.80
N LEU A 136 21.35 -16.76 -1.18
CA LEU A 136 22.20 -17.85 -0.71
C LEU A 136 23.10 -18.31 -1.84
N LYS A 137 24.37 -18.52 -1.50
CA LYS A 137 25.37 -19.05 -2.41
C LYS A 137 25.64 -20.52 -2.08
N ASP A 138 25.58 -21.38 -3.09
CA ASP A 138 26.03 -22.75 -3.03
C ASP A 138 27.04 -23.00 -4.15
N ARG A 139 28.33 -23.15 -3.79
CA ARG A 139 29.46 -23.25 -4.72
C ARG A 139 29.47 -22.08 -5.72
N ASP A 140 29.22 -22.34 -7.01
CA ASP A 140 29.19 -21.34 -8.09
C ASP A 140 27.79 -20.92 -8.49
N THR A 141 26.77 -21.37 -7.77
CA THR A 141 25.35 -21.04 -8.01
C THR A 141 24.75 -20.27 -6.85
N TYR A 142 23.62 -19.61 -7.14
CA TYR A 142 22.92 -18.74 -6.20
C TYR A 142 21.42 -19.02 -6.26
N CYS A 143 20.74 -18.97 -5.12
CA CYS A 143 19.28 -18.90 -5.07
C CYS A 143 18.84 -17.76 -4.14
N ALA A 144 17.61 -17.26 -4.33
CA ALA A 144 17.00 -16.30 -3.44
C ALA A 144 15.91 -16.96 -2.61
N HIS A 145 16.00 -16.84 -1.28
CA HIS A 145 14.88 -17.05 -0.39
C HIS A 145 14.06 -15.76 -0.35
N VAL A 146 12.82 -15.81 -0.77
CA VAL A 146 11.93 -14.67 -0.89
C VAL A 146 10.76 -14.88 0.05
N THR A 147 10.53 -13.93 0.93
CA THR A 147 9.49 -14.00 1.95
C THR A 147 8.64 -12.73 1.90
N ASN A 148 7.35 -12.90 1.94
CA ASN A 148 6.39 -11.86 2.30
C ASN A 148 5.64 -12.31 3.57
N ASP A 149 4.74 -11.49 4.08
CA ASP A 149 3.99 -11.81 5.31
C ASP A 149 3.07 -13.05 5.19
N LYS A 150 2.90 -13.59 3.99
CA LYS A 150 1.99 -14.71 3.68
C LYS A 150 2.74 -15.99 3.33
N GLU A 151 3.85 -15.87 2.59
CA GLU A 151 4.50 -17.00 1.94
C GLU A 151 6.01 -16.84 1.89
N THR A 152 6.71 -17.97 1.93
CA THR A 152 8.15 -18.05 1.66
C THR A 152 8.36 -19.00 0.49
N TYR A 153 9.13 -18.61 -0.50
CA TYR A 153 9.55 -19.46 -1.60
C TYR A 153 11.02 -19.32 -1.91
N ILE A 154 11.57 -20.34 -2.54
CA ILE A 154 12.97 -20.38 -2.96
C ILE A 154 13.00 -20.32 -4.48
N SER A 155 13.79 -19.39 -5.04
CA SER A 155 14.00 -19.33 -6.49
C SER A 155 14.78 -20.55 -6.98
N ALA A 156 14.74 -20.81 -8.28
CA ALA A 156 15.68 -21.74 -8.90
C ALA A 156 17.13 -21.28 -8.70
N TYR A 157 18.05 -22.24 -8.67
CA TYR A 157 19.48 -21.93 -8.67
C TYR A 157 19.90 -21.33 -10.02
N MET A 158 20.72 -20.30 -9.97
CA MET A 158 21.17 -19.56 -11.16
C MET A 158 22.61 -19.06 -11.02
N ASP A 159 23.23 -18.67 -12.11
CA ASP A 159 24.54 -18.02 -12.11
C ASP A 159 24.48 -16.62 -11.48
N LYS A 160 25.65 -16.06 -11.15
CA LYS A 160 25.79 -14.77 -10.47
C LYS A 160 25.07 -13.64 -11.22
N LYS A 161 25.24 -13.56 -12.55
CA LYS A 161 24.67 -12.47 -13.37
C LYS A 161 23.14 -12.49 -13.39
N ARG A 162 22.54 -13.68 -13.49
CA ARG A 162 21.07 -13.84 -13.41
C ARG A 162 20.55 -13.53 -12.03
N MET A 163 21.30 -13.91 -10.96
CA MET A 163 20.92 -13.60 -9.59
C MET A 163 20.95 -12.09 -9.32
N GLU A 164 21.96 -11.37 -9.80
CA GLU A 164 22.02 -9.90 -9.69
C GLU A 164 20.83 -9.23 -10.36
N ALA A 165 20.46 -9.68 -11.56
CA ALA A 165 19.27 -9.17 -12.28
C ALA A 165 17.96 -9.51 -11.53
N TYR A 166 17.85 -10.72 -10.96
CA TYR A 166 16.69 -11.14 -10.18
C TYR A 166 16.58 -10.36 -8.87
N ALA A 167 17.70 -10.14 -8.17
CA ALA A 167 17.73 -9.33 -6.95
C ALA A 167 17.31 -7.87 -7.23
N GLN A 168 17.74 -7.30 -8.37
CA GLN A 168 17.30 -5.97 -8.76
C GLN A 168 15.79 -5.94 -9.03
N CYS A 169 15.26 -6.95 -9.74
CA CYS A 169 13.83 -7.08 -9.96
C CYS A 169 13.03 -7.18 -8.64
N LEU A 170 13.52 -7.94 -7.65
CA LEU A 170 12.92 -8.02 -6.33
C LEU A 170 12.92 -6.66 -5.62
N LYS A 171 14.01 -5.90 -5.70
CA LYS A 171 14.10 -4.54 -5.14
C LYS A 171 13.11 -3.59 -5.82
N ASP A 172 12.98 -3.66 -7.13
CA ASP A 172 12.00 -2.86 -7.90
C ASP A 172 10.55 -3.21 -7.53
N LEU A 173 10.29 -4.46 -7.12
CA LEU A 173 9.00 -4.93 -6.59
C LEU A 173 8.80 -4.62 -5.08
N GLY A 174 9.72 -3.87 -4.47
CA GLY A 174 9.62 -3.43 -3.08
C GLY A 174 10.12 -4.42 -2.03
N PHE A 175 10.77 -5.52 -2.45
CA PHE A 175 11.44 -6.42 -1.51
C PHE A 175 12.72 -5.80 -0.96
N LYS A 176 12.97 -6.01 0.33
CA LYS A 176 14.20 -5.58 1.00
C LYS A 176 15.16 -6.76 1.13
N GLU A 177 16.41 -6.55 0.74
CA GLU A 177 17.47 -7.55 0.96
C GLU A 177 17.81 -7.60 2.45
N ARG A 178 17.93 -8.82 3.02
CA ARG A 178 18.32 -9.07 4.41
C ARG A 178 19.43 -10.10 4.49
N GLU A 179 20.31 -9.94 5.46
CA GLU A 179 21.35 -10.92 5.77
C GLU A 179 20.76 -12.15 6.49
N GLU A 180 19.73 -11.97 7.30
CA GLU A 180 19.05 -13.04 8.02
C GLU A 180 17.57 -13.11 7.61
N LEU A 181 17.05 -14.32 7.42
CA LEU A 181 15.60 -14.55 7.31
C LEU A 181 15.02 -14.52 8.72
N LEU A 182 13.86 -13.88 8.86
CA LEU A 182 13.05 -14.04 10.07
C LEU A 182 12.61 -15.50 10.15
N THR A 183 13.07 -16.20 11.17
CA THR A 183 12.62 -17.56 11.55
C THR A 183 11.23 -17.53 12.12
#